data_ee07171a1e7419c3b6802bfaf353f47b
#
_entry.id   ee07171a1e7419c3b6802bfaf353f47b
#
_cell.length_a   1.000
_cell.length_b   1.000
_cell.length_c   1.000
_cell.angle_alpha   90.00
_cell.angle_beta   90.00
_cell.angle_gamma   90.00
#
_symmetry.space_group_name_H-M   'P 1'
#
loop_
_entity.id
_entity.type
_entity.pdbx_description
1 polymer ?
#
loop_
_entity_poly.entity_id
_entity_poly.type
_entity_poly.pdbx_seq_one_letter_code
_entity_poly.pdbx_strand_id
1 'polypeptide(L)'
;VNESDHGVPLLDEAIRRKVLGLLGLGARGRLIVVGAERVAIEAAKGKVGLAIVARDVSRHSLEKVVPVLRARRIETLEWPSAAELGGAVGREQTAAIGIVDQALARGIRGAVAGAAPAGDATRVSR
;
A
#
# COMPACT_ATOMS: atom_id res chain seq x y z
N VAL A 1 -8.69 22.61 -5.38
CA VAL A 1 -9.18 21.40 -5.89
C VAL A 1 -8.18 20.65 -6.67
N ASN A 2 -7.70 21.17 -7.61
CA ASN A 2 -6.81 20.45 -8.42
C ASN A 2 -5.50 20.20 -7.84
N GLU A 3 -5.15 20.94 -6.88
CA GLU A 3 -3.88 20.75 -6.27
C GLU A 3 -3.72 19.38 -5.73
N SER A 4 -4.78 18.85 -5.19
CA SER A 4 -4.66 17.54 -4.61
C SER A 4 -4.41 16.50 -5.65
N ASP A 5 -4.72 16.81 -6.87
CA ASP A 5 -4.57 15.81 -7.90
C ASP A 5 -3.16 15.67 -8.38
N HIS A 6 -2.44 16.74 -8.45
CA HIS A 6 -1.19 16.63 -9.13
C HIS A 6 -0.11 16.01 -8.33
N GLY A 7 -0.28 15.72 -7.17
CA GLY A 7 0.79 15.09 -6.47
C GLY A 7 0.63 13.60 -6.32
N VAL A 8 -0.43 13.04 -6.86
CA VAL A 8 -0.74 11.66 -6.51
C VAL A 8 -1.20 10.86 -7.70
N PRO A 9 -0.26 10.48 -8.56
CA PRO A 9 -0.62 9.70 -9.73
C PRO A 9 -1.36 8.42 -9.42
N LEU A 10 -1.11 7.84 -8.25
CA LEU A 10 -1.80 6.61 -7.91
C LEU A 10 -3.28 6.80 -7.67
N LEU A 11 -3.75 8.06 -7.69
CA LEU A 11 -5.18 8.31 -7.61
C LEU A 11 -5.87 8.18 -8.96
N ASP A 12 -5.11 7.95 -10.03
CA ASP A 12 -5.71 7.63 -11.31
C ASP A 12 -6.65 6.46 -11.11
N GLU A 13 -7.85 6.58 -11.66
CA GLU A 13 -8.89 5.59 -11.40
C GLU A 13 -8.51 4.18 -11.81
N ALA A 14 -7.87 4.03 -12.95
CA ALA A 14 -7.50 2.71 -13.41
C ALA A 14 -6.45 2.09 -12.51
N ILE A 15 -5.49 2.88 -12.07
CA ILE A 15 -4.46 2.39 -11.20
C ILE A 15 -5.01 2.03 -9.83
N ARG A 16 -5.89 2.90 -9.30
CA ARG A 16 -6.54 2.60 -8.04
C ARG A 16 -7.26 1.28 -8.09
N ARG A 17 -8.05 1.08 -9.15
CA ARG A 17 -8.83 -0.14 -9.28
C ARG A 17 -7.92 -1.35 -9.36
N LYS A 18 -6.81 -1.22 -10.08
CA LYS A 18 -5.89 -2.33 -10.22
C LYS A 18 -5.24 -2.69 -8.89
N VAL A 19 -4.78 -1.68 -8.14
CA VAL A 19 -4.16 -1.95 -6.85
C VAL A 19 -5.17 -2.57 -5.89
N LEU A 20 -6.38 -2.02 -5.83
CA LEU A 20 -7.38 -2.57 -4.93
C LEU A 20 -7.73 -4.00 -5.30
N GLY A 21 -7.78 -4.30 -6.59
CA GLY A 21 -8.02 -5.66 -7.05
C GLY A 21 -6.92 -6.61 -6.62
N LEU A 22 -5.68 -6.18 -6.72
CA LEU A 22 -4.56 -6.99 -6.29
C LEU A 22 -4.60 -7.23 -4.78
N LEU A 23 -5.00 -6.22 -4.01
CA LEU A 23 -5.14 -6.40 -2.57
C LEU A 23 -6.21 -7.40 -2.23
N GLY A 24 -7.31 -7.38 -2.96
CA GLY A 24 -8.37 -8.36 -2.75
C GLY A 24 -7.90 -9.77 -3.04
N LEU A 25 -7.13 -9.93 -4.11
CA LEU A 25 -6.56 -11.24 -4.40
C LEU A 25 -5.61 -11.66 -3.30
N GLY A 26 -4.80 -10.73 -2.82
CA GLY A 26 -3.86 -11.01 -1.76
C GLY A 26 -4.55 -11.45 -0.48
N ALA A 27 -5.69 -10.81 -0.18
CA ALA A 27 -6.44 -11.17 1.01
C ALA A 27 -6.94 -12.61 0.91
N ARG A 28 -7.48 -12.96 -0.24
CA ARG A 28 -7.99 -14.31 -0.44
C ARG A 28 -6.88 -15.35 -0.43
N GLY A 29 -5.70 -14.98 -0.90
CA GLY A 29 -4.58 -15.90 -0.94
C GLY A 29 -3.71 -15.88 0.30
N ARG A 30 -4.06 -15.07 1.29
CA ARG A 30 -3.29 -14.92 2.51
C ARG A 30 -1.88 -14.40 2.24
N LEU A 31 -1.77 -13.49 1.30
CA LEU A 31 -0.50 -12.91 0.90
C LEU A 31 -0.28 -11.55 1.53
N ILE A 32 -1.20 -11.12 2.38
CA ILE A 32 -1.12 -9.83 3.04
C ILE A 32 -1.48 -9.97 4.51
N VAL A 33 -1.12 -8.96 5.29
CA VAL A 33 -1.61 -8.81 6.66
C VAL A 33 -2.31 -7.48 6.74
N VAL A 34 -3.37 -7.41 7.54
CA VAL A 34 -4.25 -6.25 7.57
C VAL A 34 -4.31 -5.68 8.97
N GLY A 35 -4.22 -4.37 9.09
CA GLY A 35 -4.31 -3.68 10.36
C GLY A 35 -2.97 -3.17 10.83
N ALA A 36 -2.98 -1.96 11.41
CA ALA A 36 -1.73 -1.31 11.81
C ALA A 36 -0.90 -2.18 12.74
N GLU A 37 -1.55 -2.78 13.71
CA GLU A 37 -0.82 -3.57 14.69
C GLU A 37 -0.22 -4.82 14.09
N ARG A 38 -0.99 -5.54 13.28
CA ARG A 38 -0.47 -6.75 12.65
C ARG A 38 0.62 -6.44 11.65
N VAL A 39 0.46 -5.36 10.90
CA VAL A 39 1.50 -4.97 9.97
C VAL A 39 2.79 -4.66 10.71
N ALA A 40 2.69 -3.96 11.85
CA ALA A 40 3.87 -3.64 12.62
C ALA A 40 4.57 -4.91 13.12
N ILE A 41 3.80 -5.87 13.59
CA ILE A 41 4.36 -7.11 14.10
C ILE A 41 5.09 -7.87 12.99
N GLU A 42 4.45 -8.04 11.85
CA GLU A 42 5.08 -8.78 10.77
C GLU A 42 6.24 -8.02 10.14
N ALA A 43 6.15 -6.70 10.12
CA ALA A 43 7.25 -5.90 9.62
C ALA A 43 8.47 -6.04 10.52
N ALA A 44 8.26 -6.06 11.83
CA ALA A 44 9.37 -6.22 12.76
C ALA A 44 10.06 -7.57 12.57
N LYS A 45 9.32 -8.57 12.09
CA LYS A 45 9.90 -9.88 11.82
C LYS A 45 10.56 -9.97 10.46
N GLY A 46 10.55 -8.87 9.70
CA GLY A 46 11.16 -8.87 8.38
C GLY A 46 10.32 -9.52 7.31
N LYS A 47 9.03 -9.68 7.54
CA LYS A 47 8.17 -10.41 6.61
C LYS A 47 7.38 -9.53 5.67
N VAL A 48 7.44 -8.22 5.81
CA VAL A 48 6.68 -7.31 4.96
C VAL A 48 7.62 -6.67 3.95
N GLY A 49 7.32 -6.81 2.68
CA GLY A 49 8.13 -6.22 1.63
C GLY A 49 7.61 -4.92 1.09
N LEU A 50 6.34 -4.64 1.32
CA LEU A 50 5.71 -3.41 0.85
C LEU A 50 4.54 -3.15 1.78
N ALA A 51 4.32 -1.90 2.15
CA ALA A 51 3.19 -1.55 3.00
C ALA A 51 2.36 -0.46 2.35
N ILE A 52 1.07 -0.45 2.64
CA ILE A 52 0.18 0.61 2.20
C ILE A 52 -0.49 1.17 3.44
N VAL A 53 -0.42 2.47 3.62
CA VAL A 53 -0.91 3.12 4.83
C VAL A 53 -1.94 4.18 4.45
N ALA A 54 -3.08 4.16 5.14
CA ALA A 54 -4.12 5.14 4.88
C ALA A 54 -3.75 6.49 5.48
N ARG A 55 -4.09 7.56 4.76
CA ARG A 55 -3.77 8.90 5.23
C ARG A 55 -4.85 9.50 6.11
N ASP A 56 -6.06 8.98 6.05
CA ASP A 56 -7.19 9.56 6.76
C ASP A 56 -7.50 8.87 8.08
N VAL A 57 -6.49 8.32 8.72
CA VAL A 57 -6.67 7.69 10.02
C VAL A 57 -5.99 8.51 11.11
N SER A 58 -6.26 8.18 12.35
CA SER A 58 -5.72 8.95 13.47
C SER A 58 -4.21 8.79 13.57
N ARG A 59 -3.58 9.82 14.15
CA ARG A 59 -2.16 9.74 14.40
C ARG A 59 -1.83 8.52 15.26
N HIS A 60 -2.70 8.22 16.20
CA HIS A 60 -2.48 7.09 17.09
C HIS A 60 -2.35 5.78 16.31
N SER A 61 -3.21 5.59 15.31
CA SER A 61 -3.11 4.39 14.48
C SER A 61 -1.80 4.36 13.69
N LEU A 62 -1.42 5.50 13.15
CA LEU A 62 -0.19 5.56 12.36
C LEU A 62 1.04 5.33 13.22
N GLU A 63 1.02 5.79 14.45
CA GLU A 63 2.17 5.63 15.33
C GLU A 63 2.46 4.18 15.68
N LYS A 64 1.49 3.32 15.47
CA LYS A 64 1.72 1.90 15.73
C LYS A 64 2.55 1.25 14.63
N VAL A 65 2.49 1.76 13.43
CA VAL A 65 3.09 1.06 12.31
C VAL A 65 4.19 1.85 11.60
N VAL A 66 4.03 3.15 11.46
CA VAL A 66 4.97 3.93 10.67
C VAL A 66 6.42 3.85 11.20
N PRO A 67 6.65 3.96 12.51
CA PRO A 67 8.04 3.88 12.98
C PRO A 67 8.69 2.54 12.65
N VAL A 68 7.94 1.44 12.72
CA VAL A 68 8.52 0.13 12.40
C VAL A 68 8.84 0.05 10.92
N LEU A 69 7.94 0.55 10.08
CA LEU A 69 8.18 0.53 8.64
C LEU A 69 9.43 1.33 8.30
N ARG A 70 9.60 2.48 8.94
CA ARG A 70 10.78 3.29 8.71
C ARG A 70 12.04 2.61 9.20
N ALA A 71 12.00 2.07 10.39
CA ALA A 71 13.17 1.41 10.96
C ALA A 71 13.61 0.24 10.10
N ARG A 72 12.68 -0.44 9.49
CA ARG A 72 12.98 -1.59 8.66
C ARG A 72 13.18 -1.22 7.20
N ARG A 73 13.07 0.07 6.88
CA ARG A 73 13.24 0.57 5.51
C ARG A 73 12.31 -0.11 4.53
N ILE A 74 11.07 -0.30 4.95
CA ILE A 74 10.07 -0.94 4.11
C ILE A 74 9.42 0.13 3.24
N GLU A 75 9.37 -0.12 1.95
CA GLU A 75 8.72 0.77 1.02
C GLU A 75 7.26 0.93 1.41
N THR A 76 6.77 2.16 1.46
CA THR A 76 5.42 2.42 1.93
C THR A 76 4.70 3.33 0.95
N LEU A 77 3.51 2.92 0.56
CA LEU A 77 2.64 3.72 -0.29
C LEU A 77 1.57 4.35 0.59
N GLU A 78 1.20 5.59 0.28
CA GLU A 78 0.13 6.25 1.00
C GLU A 78 -1.14 6.13 0.20
N TRP A 79 -2.24 5.86 0.89
CA TRP A 79 -3.54 5.71 0.27
C TRP A 79 -4.51 6.70 0.90
N PRO A 80 -5.36 7.36 0.13
CA PRO A 80 -6.21 8.41 0.70
C PRO A 80 -7.26 7.92 1.69
N SER A 81 -7.73 6.71 1.55
CA SER A 81 -8.92 6.27 2.29
C SER A 81 -8.76 4.93 2.96
N ALA A 82 -8.92 4.92 4.28
CA ALA A 82 -8.91 3.69 5.05
C ALA A 82 -10.12 2.82 4.72
N ALA A 83 -11.25 3.44 4.40
CA ALA A 83 -12.43 2.69 4.03
C ALA A 83 -12.22 1.97 2.71
N GLU A 84 -11.56 2.60 1.78
CA GLU A 84 -11.28 1.99 0.50
C GLU A 84 -10.33 0.81 0.64
N LEU A 85 -9.29 0.98 1.44
CA LEU A 85 -8.37 -0.13 1.69
C LEU A 85 -9.09 -1.28 2.38
N GLY A 86 -9.90 -0.97 3.38
CA GLY A 86 -10.63 -2.00 4.08
C GLY A 86 -11.57 -2.74 3.16
N GLY A 87 -12.30 -1.99 2.32
CA GLY A 87 -13.23 -2.61 1.40
C GLY A 87 -12.57 -3.60 0.46
N ALA A 88 -11.36 -3.30 0.04
CA ALA A 88 -10.65 -4.19 -0.88
C ALA A 88 -10.33 -5.53 -0.23
N VAL A 89 -10.18 -5.57 1.07
CA VAL A 89 -9.78 -6.80 1.76
C VAL A 89 -10.86 -7.35 2.67
N GLY A 90 -12.10 -6.91 2.47
CA GLY A 90 -13.21 -7.47 3.22
C GLY A 90 -13.41 -6.90 4.60
N ARG A 91 -12.96 -5.69 4.84
CA ARG A 91 -13.10 -5.02 6.11
C ARG A 91 -13.83 -3.70 5.94
N GLU A 92 -14.35 -3.17 7.04
CA GLU A 92 -14.98 -1.88 6.97
C GLU A 92 -13.95 -0.79 6.67
N GLN A 93 -12.82 -0.85 7.34
CA GLN A 93 -11.71 0.05 7.08
C GLN A 93 -10.45 -0.54 7.68
N THR A 94 -9.31 -0.05 7.21
CA THR A 94 -8.05 -0.45 7.82
C THR A 94 -7.03 0.65 7.62
N ALA A 95 -6.19 0.84 8.63
CA ALA A 95 -5.16 1.87 8.57
C ALA A 95 -3.95 1.43 7.76
N ALA A 96 -3.71 0.14 7.66
CA ALA A 96 -2.51 -0.34 6.98
C ALA A 96 -2.68 -1.75 6.47
N ILE A 97 -1.99 -2.05 5.37
CA ILE A 97 -1.92 -3.38 4.81
C ILE A 97 -0.45 -3.66 4.52
N GLY A 98 0.04 -4.82 4.93
CA GLY A 98 1.39 -5.24 4.64
C GLY A 98 1.39 -6.38 3.65
N ILE A 99 2.22 -6.29 2.63
CA ILE A 99 2.31 -7.31 1.60
C ILE A 99 3.47 -8.23 1.95
N VAL A 100 3.18 -9.49 2.17
CA VAL A 100 4.22 -10.45 2.56
C VAL A 100 4.66 -11.34 1.41
N ASP A 101 4.00 -11.26 0.28
CA ASP A 101 4.35 -12.04 -0.89
C ASP A 101 5.09 -11.17 -1.89
N GLN A 102 6.24 -11.63 -2.35
CA GLN A 102 7.06 -10.81 -3.25
C GLN A 102 6.42 -10.61 -4.61
N ALA A 103 5.75 -11.60 -5.13
CA ALA A 103 5.13 -11.47 -6.44
C ALA A 103 4.00 -10.45 -6.39
N LEU A 104 3.21 -10.48 -5.32
CA LEU A 104 2.14 -9.50 -5.17
C LEU A 104 2.72 -8.10 -5.00
N ALA A 105 3.78 -7.98 -4.22
CA ALA A 105 4.40 -6.67 -4.04
C ALA A 105 4.90 -6.12 -5.37
N ARG A 106 5.50 -6.97 -6.19
CA ARG A 106 5.95 -6.54 -7.52
C ARG A 106 4.77 -6.10 -8.39
N GLY A 107 3.68 -6.84 -8.31
CA GLY A 107 2.50 -6.48 -9.08
C GLY A 107 1.95 -5.11 -8.70
N ILE A 108 1.92 -4.83 -7.41
CA ILE A 108 1.44 -3.55 -6.94
C ILE A 108 2.41 -2.44 -7.32
N ARG A 109 3.71 -2.67 -7.14
CA ARG A 109 4.69 -1.67 -7.55
C ARG A 109 4.59 -1.38 -9.04
N GLY A 110 4.39 -2.43 -9.84
CA GLY A 110 4.25 -2.25 -11.27
C GLY A 110 3.03 -1.43 -11.64
N ALA A 111 1.93 -1.65 -10.94
CA ALA A 111 0.71 -0.90 -11.21
C ALA A 111 0.91 0.58 -10.89
N VAL A 112 1.56 0.86 -9.77
CA VAL A 112 1.80 2.24 -9.37
C VAL A 112 2.84 2.89 -10.28
N ALA A 113 3.88 2.14 -10.65
CA ALA A 113 4.91 2.66 -11.52
C ALA A 113 4.36 3.00 -12.90
N GLY A 114 3.27 2.36 -13.29
CA GLY A 114 2.64 2.68 -14.56
C GLY A 114 2.12 4.09 -14.63
N ALA A 115 1.97 4.76 -13.48
CA ALA A 115 1.55 6.15 -13.46
C ALA A 115 2.72 7.10 -13.50
N ALA A 116 3.94 6.58 -13.41
CA ALA A 116 5.12 7.42 -13.34
C ALA A 116 5.45 8.02 -14.69
N PRO A 117 6.21 9.10 -14.70
CA PRO A 117 6.64 9.69 -15.95
C PRO A 117 7.45 8.69 -16.78
N ALA A 118 7.48 8.92 -18.05
CA ALA A 118 8.16 8.03 -18.96
C ALA A 118 9.60 7.73 -18.58
N GLY A 119 10.26 8.71 -18.03
CA GLY A 119 11.65 8.49 -17.64
C GLY A 119 11.80 7.44 -16.57
N ASP A 120 10.85 7.40 -15.67
CA ASP A 120 10.90 6.41 -14.61
C ASP A 120 10.65 5.03 -15.15
N ALA A 121 9.76 4.92 -16.10
CA ALA A 121 9.51 3.63 -16.70
C ALA A 121 10.76 3.10 -17.36
N THR A 122 11.51 3.96 -17.98
CA THR A 122 12.73 3.54 -18.62
C THR A 122 13.72 3.00 -17.63
N ARG A 123 13.82 3.65 -16.51
CA ARG A 123 14.72 3.18 -15.49
C ARG A 123 14.36 1.80 -15.01
N VAL A 124 13.09 1.59 -14.86
CA VAL A 124 12.65 0.33 -14.32
C VAL A 124 12.94 -0.81 -15.26
N SER A 125 13.02 -0.55 -16.52
CA SER A 125 13.19 -1.62 -17.46
C SER A 125 14.51 -2.34 -17.31
N ARG A 126 15.41 -1.82 -16.54
CA ARG A 126 16.62 -2.55 -16.31
C ARG A 126 16.44 -3.75 -15.44
#